data_70e18959ea591ba56821e1ae0e9a75c2
#
_entry.id   70e18959ea591ba56821e1ae0e9a75c2
#
_cell.length_a   1.000
_cell.length_b   1.000
_cell.length_c   1.000
_cell.angle_alpha   90.00
_cell.angle_beta   90.00
_cell.angle_gamma   90.00
#
_symmetry.space_group_name_H-M   'P 1'
#
loop_
_entity.id
_entity.type
_entity.pdbx_description
1 polymer ?
#
loop_
_entity_poly.entity_id
_entity_poly.type
_entity_poly.pdbx_seq_one_letter_code
_entity_poly.pdbx_strand_id
1 'polypeptide(L)'
;MAKVKTHYEDCDILVVGGGMAGTGATFEARHWGRDLKIICVEKANIDRSGAVAQGLYAINCYMGMQWDENQPEDHVRYARNDLMGLVREDLGYDMARHVDSAVHLSLIHI
;
A
#
# COMPACT_ATOMS: atom_id res chain seq x y z
N MET A 1 20.02 5.02 -34.04
CA MET A 1 19.00 4.97 -32.96
C MET A 1 18.42 3.57 -32.93
N ALA A 2 18.44 2.91 -31.78
CA ALA A 2 17.80 1.61 -31.63
C ALA A 2 16.27 1.77 -31.80
N LYS A 3 15.69 0.91 -32.64
CA LYS A 3 14.24 0.93 -32.91
C LYS A 3 13.53 0.44 -31.64
N VAL A 4 12.77 1.29 -30.98
CA VAL A 4 11.96 0.91 -29.82
C VAL A 4 10.92 -0.11 -30.26
N LYS A 5 10.94 -1.28 -29.64
CA LYS A 5 9.94 -2.32 -29.87
C LYS A 5 8.72 -2.04 -28.98
N THR A 6 7.57 -1.81 -29.60
CA THR A 6 6.31 -1.62 -28.88
C THR A 6 5.62 -2.96 -28.70
N HIS A 7 5.17 -3.25 -27.48
CA HIS A 7 4.31 -4.38 -27.15
C HIS A 7 2.95 -3.83 -26.76
N TYR A 8 1.91 -4.49 -27.23
CA TYR A 8 0.52 -4.18 -26.88
C TYR A 8 -0.02 -5.32 -26.03
N GLU A 9 -0.62 -4.98 -24.92
CA GLU A 9 -1.28 -5.92 -24.01
C GLU A 9 -2.65 -5.37 -23.62
N ASP A 10 -3.66 -6.21 -23.68
CA ASP A 10 -4.99 -5.89 -23.21
C ASP A 10 -5.17 -6.40 -21.77
N CYS A 11 -5.86 -5.65 -20.93
CA CYS A 11 -6.19 -6.05 -19.58
C CYS A 11 -7.51 -5.40 -19.14
N ASP A 12 -8.13 -6.00 -18.13
CA ASP A 12 -9.33 -5.45 -17.49
C ASP A 12 -8.93 -4.39 -16.46
N ILE A 13 -7.82 -4.60 -15.75
CA ILE A 13 -7.29 -3.67 -14.75
C ILE A 13 -5.79 -3.48 -14.99
N LEU A 14 -5.40 -2.21 -15.13
CA LEU A 14 -3.99 -1.81 -15.22
C LEU A 14 -3.57 -1.08 -13.93
N VAL A 15 -2.56 -1.62 -13.25
CA VAL A 15 -1.91 -0.96 -12.12
C VAL A 15 -0.56 -0.43 -12.58
N VAL A 16 -0.29 0.86 -12.36
CA VAL A 16 0.94 1.51 -12.76
C VAL A 16 1.78 1.84 -11.53
N GLY A 17 2.92 1.16 -11.42
CA GLY A 17 3.85 1.25 -10.30
C GLY A 17 3.81 0.01 -9.40
N GLY A 18 4.98 -0.63 -9.21
CA GLY A 18 5.15 -1.86 -8.43
C GLY A 18 5.66 -1.65 -7.00
N GLY A 19 5.51 -0.45 -6.44
CA GLY A 19 5.78 -0.18 -5.03
C GLY A 19 4.69 -0.75 -4.12
N MET A 20 4.76 -0.48 -2.82
CA MET A 20 3.83 -1.02 -1.81
C MET A 20 2.35 -0.74 -2.17
N ALA A 21 2.02 0.46 -2.60
CA ALA A 21 0.65 0.81 -2.98
C ALA A 21 0.19 0.03 -4.23
N GLY A 22 1.04 -0.10 -5.25
CA GLY A 22 0.71 -0.82 -6.48
C GLY A 22 0.59 -2.32 -6.27
N THR A 23 1.48 -2.91 -5.47
CA THR A 23 1.38 -4.33 -5.12
C THR A 23 0.14 -4.62 -4.30
N GLY A 24 -0.18 -3.77 -3.31
CA GLY A 24 -1.42 -3.87 -2.54
C GLY A 24 -2.67 -3.77 -3.41
N ALA A 25 -2.72 -2.77 -4.30
CA ALA A 25 -3.83 -2.61 -5.24
C ALA A 25 -3.97 -3.82 -6.18
N THR A 26 -2.86 -4.38 -6.66
CA THR A 26 -2.87 -5.57 -7.52
C THR A 26 -3.39 -6.79 -6.78
N PHE A 27 -2.97 -6.95 -5.53
CA PHE A 27 -3.42 -8.05 -4.66
C PHE A 27 -4.92 -7.96 -4.40
N GLU A 28 -5.42 -6.81 -3.96
CA GLU A 28 -6.84 -6.58 -3.73
C GLU A 28 -7.68 -6.74 -5.01
N ALA A 29 -7.20 -6.19 -6.12
CA ALA A 29 -7.87 -6.37 -7.41
C ALA A 29 -8.00 -7.87 -7.78
N ARG A 30 -6.97 -8.68 -7.52
CA ARG A 30 -7.01 -10.12 -7.73
C ARG A 30 -7.96 -10.84 -6.77
N HIS A 31 -8.02 -10.38 -5.52
CA HIS A 31 -8.91 -10.97 -4.51
C HIS A 31 -10.38 -10.86 -4.93
N TRP A 32 -10.77 -9.67 -5.39
CA TRP A 32 -12.16 -9.38 -5.80
C TRP A 32 -12.48 -9.75 -7.24
N GLY A 33 -11.51 -9.65 -8.14
CA GLY A 33 -11.65 -9.89 -9.57
C GLY A 33 -10.88 -11.12 -10.04
N ARG A 34 -11.21 -12.31 -9.53
CA ARG A 34 -10.46 -13.55 -9.77
C ARG A 34 -10.33 -13.93 -11.24
N ASP A 35 -11.36 -13.62 -12.03
CA ASP A 35 -11.43 -13.97 -13.45
C ASP A 35 -10.93 -12.84 -14.37
N LEU A 36 -10.57 -11.69 -13.80
CA LEU A 36 -10.07 -10.54 -14.54
C LEU A 36 -8.58 -10.68 -14.88
N LYS A 37 -8.20 -10.21 -16.07
CA LYS A 37 -6.79 -10.06 -16.45
C LYS A 37 -6.25 -8.77 -15.84
N ILE A 38 -5.39 -8.92 -14.84
CA ILE A 38 -4.79 -7.79 -14.11
C ILE A 38 -3.32 -7.71 -14.49
N ILE A 39 -2.88 -6.52 -14.92
CA ILE A 39 -1.49 -6.24 -15.24
C ILE A 39 -0.98 -5.16 -14.30
N CYS A 40 0.15 -5.44 -13.64
CA CYS A 40 0.93 -4.44 -12.92
C CYS A 40 2.20 -4.13 -13.74
N VAL A 41 2.40 -2.86 -14.06
CA VAL A 41 3.58 -2.41 -14.80
C VAL A 41 4.48 -1.57 -13.88
N GLU A 42 5.79 -1.88 -13.94
CA GLU A 42 6.80 -1.17 -13.16
C GLU A 42 7.93 -0.70 -14.10
N LYS A 43 8.36 0.54 -13.90
CA LYS A 43 9.42 1.16 -14.68
C LYS A 43 10.80 0.58 -14.36
N ALA A 44 11.02 0.16 -13.13
CA ALA A 44 12.26 -0.41 -12.64
C ALA A 44 12.13 -1.93 -12.44
N ASN A 45 13.06 -2.54 -11.73
CA ASN A 45 12.97 -3.94 -11.37
C ASN A 45 11.89 -4.13 -10.29
N ILE A 46 10.90 -4.97 -10.55
CA ILE A 46 9.77 -5.23 -9.65
C ILE A 46 10.22 -5.72 -8.25
N ASP A 47 11.31 -6.48 -8.17
CA ASP A 47 11.85 -7.00 -6.91
C ASP A 47 12.48 -5.93 -6.03
N ARG A 48 12.70 -4.73 -6.57
CA ARG A 48 13.38 -3.62 -5.88
C ARG A 48 12.69 -2.28 -6.09
N SER A 49 11.41 -2.30 -6.39
CA SER A 49 10.64 -1.09 -6.66
C SER A 49 10.02 -0.51 -5.41
N GLY A 50 9.97 0.83 -5.40
CA GLY A 50 9.36 1.60 -4.33
C GLY A 50 10.26 1.80 -3.11
N ALA A 51 9.85 2.71 -2.23
CA ALA A 51 10.63 3.13 -1.06
C ALA A 51 10.89 1.97 -0.08
N VAL A 52 9.91 1.10 0.12
CA VAL A 52 10.02 -0.04 1.05
C VAL A 52 11.13 -0.99 0.61
N ALA A 53 11.17 -1.37 -0.67
CA ALA A 53 12.20 -2.26 -1.20
C ALA A 53 13.59 -1.63 -1.23
N GLN A 54 13.69 -0.29 -1.16
CA GLN A 54 14.96 0.44 -1.15
C GLN A 54 15.57 0.60 0.25
N GLY A 55 14.94 0.07 1.30
CA GLY A 55 15.50 0.06 2.64
C GLY A 55 14.63 0.69 3.73
N LEU A 56 13.37 0.98 3.45
CA LEU A 56 12.42 1.40 4.46
C LEU A 56 12.01 0.17 5.27
N TYR A 57 12.35 0.15 6.56
CA TYR A 57 12.14 -1.00 7.45
C TYR A 57 11.25 -0.68 8.66
N ALA A 58 10.78 0.56 8.76
CA ALA A 58 9.91 0.99 9.85
C ALA A 58 8.48 1.23 9.35
N ILE A 59 7.52 0.79 10.13
CA ILE A 59 6.10 1.07 9.92
C ILE A 59 5.64 1.95 11.08
N ASN A 60 5.21 3.17 10.75
CA ASN A 60 4.57 4.07 11.71
C ASN A 60 3.06 4.03 11.47
N CYS A 61 2.37 3.28 12.29
CA CYS A 61 0.92 3.15 12.21
C CYS A 61 0.33 2.81 13.57
N TYR A 62 -0.99 3.00 13.69
CA TYR A 62 -1.75 2.44 14.79
C TYR A 62 -1.83 0.92 14.63
N MET A 63 -1.61 0.19 15.73
CA MET A 63 -1.75 -1.26 15.80
C MET A 63 -2.51 -1.60 17.08
N GLY A 64 -3.81 -1.81 16.98
CA GLY A 64 -4.67 -2.21 18.09
C GLY A 64 -4.36 -3.58 18.68
N MET A 65 -3.65 -4.41 17.91
CA MET A 65 -3.32 -5.79 18.26
C MET A 65 -2.44 -5.97 19.50
N GLN A 66 -1.64 -4.96 19.86
CA GLN A 66 -0.65 -5.07 20.94
C GLN A 66 -1.07 -4.37 22.22
N TRP A 67 -1.96 -3.40 22.14
CA TRP A 67 -2.39 -2.58 23.27
C TRP A 67 -3.87 -2.32 23.18
N ASP A 68 -4.63 -3.01 23.99
CA ASP A 68 -6.10 -2.96 24.04
C ASP A 68 -6.67 -1.54 24.28
N GLU A 69 -5.87 -0.64 24.83
CA GLU A 69 -6.26 0.72 25.11
C GLU A 69 -6.12 1.70 23.95
N ASN A 70 -5.35 1.33 22.91
CA ASN A 70 -5.15 2.18 21.74
C ASN A 70 -6.39 2.18 20.84
N GLN A 71 -6.74 3.38 20.40
CA GLN A 71 -7.84 3.59 19.45
C GLN A 71 -7.33 4.31 18.19
N PRO A 72 -8.00 4.18 17.04
CA PRO A 72 -7.62 4.88 15.82
C PRO A 72 -7.47 6.40 15.99
N GLU A 73 -8.25 6.98 16.89
CA GLU A 73 -8.19 8.40 17.26
C GLU A 73 -6.86 8.81 17.88
N ASP A 74 -6.18 7.89 18.56
CA ASP A 74 -4.88 8.16 19.17
C ASP A 74 -3.81 8.37 18.11
N HIS A 75 -3.86 7.62 17.01
CA HIS A 75 -3.01 7.83 15.85
C HIS A 75 -3.23 9.22 15.22
N VAL A 76 -4.49 9.60 15.06
CA VAL A 76 -4.84 10.93 14.52
C VAL A 76 -4.35 12.04 15.44
N ARG A 77 -4.53 11.89 16.75
CA ARG A 77 -4.05 12.85 17.75
C ARG A 77 -2.53 12.97 17.74
N TYR A 78 -1.82 11.85 17.67
CA TYR A 78 -0.37 11.82 17.53
C TYR A 78 0.08 12.55 16.26
N ALA A 79 -0.46 12.18 15.10
CA ALA A 79 -0.10 12.78 13.83
C ALA A 79 -0.39 14.30 13.80
N ARG A 80 -1.53 14.74 14.37
CA ARG A 80 -1.87 16.16 14.50
C ARG A 80 -0.80 16.92 15.30
N ASN A 81 -0.39 16.37 16.42
CA ASN A 81 0.60 17.01 17.30
C ASN A 81 1.99 17.02 16.66
N ASP A 82 2.42 15.91 16.09
CA ASP A 82 3.74 15.77 15.48
C ASP A 82 3.89 16.62 14.21
N LEU A 83 2.84 16.74 13.43
CA LEU A 83 2.81 17.51 12.19
C LEU A 83 2.23 18.94 12.37
N MET A 84 2.10 19.40 13.62
CA MET A 84 1.61 20.75 13.94
C MET A 84 0.27 21.12 13.24
N GLY A 85 -0.62 20.15 13.11
CA GLY A 85 -1.91 20.31 12.45
C GLY A 85 -1.89 20.23 10.91
N LEU A 86 -0.75 20.05 10.28
CA LEU A 86 -0.61 19.90 8.82
C LEU A 86 -0.88 18.44 8.39
N VAL A 87 -2.08 17.94 8.69
CA VAL A 87 -2.48 16.56 8.42
C VAL A 87 -3.95 16.49 7.99
N ARG A 88 -4.23 15.59 7.07
CA ARG A 88 -5.61 15.20 6.71
C ARG A 88 -6.09 14.15 7.72
N GLU A 89 -6.75 14.61 8.76
CA GLU A 89 -7.19 13.77 9.88
C GLU A 89 -8.19 12.70 9.47
N ASP A 90 -9.07 13.02 8.54
CA ASP A 90 -10.03 12.09 7.96
C ASP A 90 -9.35 10.90 7.27
N LEU A 91 -8.30 11.16 6.49
CA LEU A 91 -7.52 10.09 5.85
C LEU A 91 -6.66 9.33 6.86
N GLY A 92 -6.09 10.02 7.84
CA GLY A 92 -5.34 9.38 8.93
C GLY A 92 -6.20 8.44 9.76
N TYR A 93 -7.42 8.84 10.06
CA TYR A 93 -8.39 7.99 10.76
C TYR A 93 -8.82 6.78 9.92
N ASP A 94 -9.13 7.00 8.65
CA ASP A 94 -9.52 5.93 7.73
C ASP A 94 -8.41 4.89 7.58
N MET A 95 -7.18 5.33 7.46
CA MET A 95 -6.01 4.44 7.46
C MET A 95 -5.89 3.67 8.78
N ALA A 96 -5.98 4.34 9.92
CA ALA A 96 -5.79 3.73 11.23
C ALA A 96 -6.82 2.63 11.53
N ARG A 97 -8.08 2.82 11.18
CA ARG A 97 -9.14 1.81 11.40
C ARG A 97 -9.01 0.56 10.53
N HIS A 98 -8.18 0.60 9.48
CA HIS A 98 -7.99 -0.51 8.55
C HIS A 98 -6.60 -1.17 8.64
N VAL A 99 -5.68 -0.58 9.40
CA VAL A 99 -4.28 -1.05 9.42
C VAL A 99 -4.13 -2.45 9.97
N ASP A 100 -4.90 -2.83 10.99
CA ASP A 100 -4.83 -4.17 11.59
C ASP A 100 -5.15 -5.25 10.56
N SER A 101 -6.21 -5.08 9.80
CA SER A 101 -6.58 -6.03 8.74
C SER A 101 -5.53 -6.09 7.64
N ALA A 102 -4.95 -4.95 7.26
CA ALA A 102 -3.90 -4.89 6.25
C ALA A 102 -2.60 -5.56 6.72
N VAL A 103 -2.23 -5.40 7.99
CA VAL A 103 -1.05 -6.07 8.58
C VAL A 103 -1.28 -7.57 8.67
N HIS A 104 -2.45 -8.03 9.13
CA HIS A 104 -2.79 -9.45 9.12
C HIS A 104 -2.67 -10.07 7.73
N LEU A 105 -3.21 -9.39 6.73
CA LEU A 105 -3.13 -9.85 5.35
C LEU A 105 -1.67 -9.99 4.87
N SER A 106 -0.81 -9.03 5.23
CA SER A 106 0.61 -9.06 4.85
C SER A 106 1.37 -10.18 5.58
N LEU A 107 1.05 -10.44 6.84
CA LEU A 107 1.73 -11.48 7.65
C LEU A 107 1.35 -12.90 7.24
N ILE A 108 0.16 -13.14 6.71
CA ILE A 108 -0.25 -14.47 6.21
C ILE A 108 0.62 -14.93 5.04
N HIS A 109 1.24 -14.01 4.31
CA HIS A 109 2.05 -14.30 3.13
C HIS A 109 3.56 -14.33 3.41
N ILE A 110 3.97 -14.08 4.64
CA ILE A 110 5.36 -14.20 5.10
C ILE A 110 5.57 -15.56 5.79
#